data_1abfb781bdb861c9fdfa8cff19ad4383
#
_entry.id   1abfb781bdb861c9fdfa8cff19ad4383
#
_cell.length_a   1.000
_cell.length_b   1.000
_cell.length_c   1.000
_cell.angle_alpha   90.00
_cell.angle_beta   90.00
_cell.angle_gamma   90.00
#
_symmetry.space_group_name_H-M   'P 1'
#
loop_
_entity.id
_entity.type
_entity.pdbx_description
1 polymer ?
#
loop_
_entity_poly.entity_id
_entity_poly.type
_entity_poly.pdbx_seq_one_letter_code
_entity_poly.pdbx_strand_id
1 'polypeptide(L)' 'MFSTKGMYALRAMADLAVHEGWISLGDVSERQNISRKYLEQVIALMHKAGYVESLRGKGGGYRLTRKPEDYTLGE' A
#
# COMPACT_ATOMS: atom_id res chain seq x y z
N MET A 1 1.28 -15.56 -13.13
CA MET A 1 1.23 -14.20 -13.70
C MET A 1 0.35 -13.30 -12.82
N PHE A 2 0.86 -12.15 -12.48
CA PHE A 2 0.08 -11.21 -11.68
C PHE A 2 -0.93 -10.45 -12.54
N SER A 3 -2.11 -10.21 -11.99
CA SER A 3 -3.05 -9.30 -12.60
C SER A 3 -2.51 -7.87 -12.49
N THR A 4 -3.09 -6.95 -13.27
CA THR A 4 -2.74 -5.54 -13.16
C THR A 4 -2.93 -5.03 -11.73
N LYS A 5 -4.02 -5.45 -11.11
CA LYS A 5 -4.31 -5.07 -9.72
C LYS A 5 -3.24 -5.60 -8.76
N GLY A 6 -2.80 -6.84 -8.97
CA GLY A 6 -1.74 -7.43 -8.17
C GLY A 6 -0.41 -6.71 -8.32
N MET A 7 -0.09 -6.29 -9.55
CA MET A 7 1.13 -5.52 -9.79
C MET A 7 1.10 -4.17 -9.06
N TYR A 8 -0.05 -3.50 -9.11
CA TYR A 8 -0.19 -2.21 -8.42
C TYR A 8 -0.12 -2.40 -6.90
N ALA A 9 -0.67 -3.51 -6.39
CA ALA A 9 -0.57 -3.80 -4.97
C ALA A 9 0.88 -3.98 -4.55
N LEU A 10 1.67 -4.70 -5.33
CA LEU A 10 3.09 -4.89 -5.05
C LEU A 10 3.85 -3.56 -5.07
N ARG A 11 3.53 -2.69 -6.04
CA ARG A 11 4.17 -1.38 -6.13
C ARG A 11 3.81 -0.52 -4.93
N ALA A 12 2.55 -0.54 -4.51
CA ALA A 12 2.12 0.20 -3.34
C ALA A 12 2.80 -0.33 -2.07
N MET A 13 2.89 -1.64 -1.92
CA MET A 13 3.59 -2.24 -0.78
C MET A 13 5.04 -1.83 -0.73
N ALA A 14 5.72 -1.86 -1.89
CA ALA A 14 7.12 -1.47 -1.96
C ALA A 14 7.29 0.01 -1.57
N ASP A 15 6.39 0.87 -2.03
CA ASP A 15 6.43 2.28 -1.68
C ASP A 15 6.30 2.47 -0.17
N LEU A 16 5.33 1.80 0.44
CA LEU A 16 5.12 1.91 1.89
C LEU A 16 6.27 1.31 2.67
N ALA A 17 6.93 0.31 2.11
CA ALA A 17 8.03 -0.38 2.80
C ALA A 17 9.29 0.48 2.91
N VAL A 18 9.56 1.32 1.91
CA VAL A 18 10.77 2.13 1.89
C VAL A 18 10.59 3.49 2.57
N HIS A 19 9.38 3.82 2.97
CA HIS A 19 9.11 5.08 3.67
C HIS A 19 8.63 4.80 5.08
N GLU A 20 9.09 5.59 6.03
CA GLU A 20 8.70 5.44 7.43
C GLU A 20 7.46 6.27 7.73
N GLY A 21 6.70 5.81 8.73
CA GLY A 21 5.55 6.53 9.23
C GLY A 21 4.31 6.33 8.36
N TRP A 22 3.39 7.25 8.52
CA TRP A 22 2.12 7.21 7.80
C TRP A 22 2.29 7.91 6.46
N ILE A 23 1.95 7.21 5.38
CA ILE A 23 2.15 7.69 4.01
C ILE A 23 0.79 7.99 3.40
N SER A 24 0.62 9.20 2.88
CA SER A 24 -0.66 9.56 2.27
C SER A 24 -0.87 8.84 0.94
N LEU A 25 -2.13 8.57 0.64
CA LEU A 25 -2.50 7.94 -0.62
C LEU A 25 -2.06 8.79 -1.81
N GLY A 26 -2.18 10.10 -1.68
CA GLY A 26 -1.75 11.02 -2.74
C GLY A 26 -0.27 10.92 -3.05
N ASP A 27 0.55 10.75 -2.01
CA ASP A 27 1.99 10.61 -2.21
C ASP A 27 2.32 9.32 -2.96
N VAL A 28 1.69 8.21 -2.58
CA VAL A 28 1.90 6.93 -3.26
C VAL A 28 1.44 7.03 -4.71
N SER A 29 0.26 7.62 -4.92
CA SER A 29 -0.29 7.81 -6.26
C SER A 29 0.69 8.55 -7.16
N GLU A 30 1.25 9.62 -6.64
CA GLU A 30 2.17 10.47 -7.39
C GLU A 30 3.49 9.75 -7.70
N ARG A 31 4.09 9.13 -6.68
CA ARG A 31 5.36 8.44 -6.87
C ARG A 31 5.25 7.23 -7.78
N GLN A 32 4.16 6.47 -7.68
CA GLN A 32 3.98 5.26 -8.45
C GLN A 32 3.25 5.47 -9.76
N ASN A 33 2.80 6.70 -10.01
CA ASN A 33 2.04 7.03 -11.21
C ASN A 33 0.82 6.12 -11.38
N ILE A 34 0.09 5.93 -10.30
CA ILE A 34 -1.14 5.14 -10.29
C ILE A 34 -2.29 6.09 -9.97
N SER A 35 -3.41 6.01 -10.70
CA SER A 35 -4.54 6.87 -10.42
C SER A 35 -4.98 6.69 -8.97
N ARG A 36 -5.36 7.79 -8.34
CA ARG A 36 -5.78 7.78 -6.94
C ARG A 36 -6.98 6.86 -6.73
N LYS A 37 -7.92 6.93 -7.67
CA LYS A 37 -9.12 6.11 -7.59
C LYS A 37 -8.80 4.61 -7.63
N TYR A 38 -7.90 4.22 -8.52
CA TYR A 38 -7.50 2.83 -8.61
C TYR A 38 -6.71 2.41 -7.37
N LEU A 39 -5.82 3.28 -6.92
CA LEU A 39 -5.02 3.01 -5.74
C LEU A 39 -5.89 2.83 -4.50
N GLU A 40 -6.98 3.59 -4.38
CA GLU A 40 -7.92 3.41 -3.28
C GLU A 40 -8.50 2.00 -3.25
N GLN A 41 -8.84 1.46 -4.42
CA GLN A 41 -9.36 0.10 -4.50
C GLN A 41 -8.30 -0.94 -4.07
N VAL A 42 -7.08 -0.75 -4.54
CA VAL A 42 -5.97 -1.65 -4.21
C VAL A 42 -5.68 -1.60 -2.71
N ILE A 43 -5.58 -0.40 -2.16
CA ILE A 43 -5.29 -0.22 -0.74
C ILE A 43 -6.42 -0.78 0.12
N ALA A 44 -7.67 -0.63 -0.31
CA ALA A 44 -8.80 -1.18 0.43
C ALA A 44 -8.71 -2.70 0.52
N LEU A 45 -8.31 -3.36 -0.56
CA LEU A 45 -8.12 -4.80 -0.56
C LEU A 45 -6.98 -5.21 0.37
N MET A 46 -5.88 -4.46 0.34
CA MET A 46 -4.74 -4.72 1.22
C MET A 46 -5.11 -4.51 2.68
N HIS A 47 -5.90 -3.49 2.95
CA HIS A 47 -6.37 -3.22 4.31
C HIS A 47 -7.27 -4.35 4.81
N LYS A 48 -8.17 -4.81 3.96
CA LYS A 48 -9.07 -5.92 4.30
C LYS A 48 -8.29 -7.20 4.57
N ALA A 49 -7.22 -7.41 3.82
CA ALA A 49 -6.36 -8.58 3.99
C ALA A 49 -5.42 -8.48 5.20
N GLY A 50 -5.34 -7.30 5.82
CA GLY A 50 -4.49 -7.11 6.99
C GLY A 50 -3.07 -6.71 6.69
N TYR A 51 -2.75 -6.35 5.45
CA TYR A 51 -1.39 -5.98 5.07
C TYR A 51 -1.06 -4.53 5.38
N VAL A 52 -2.05 -3.67 5.43
CA VAL A 52 -1.85 -2.25 5.75
C VAL A 52 -2.78 -1.83 6.85
N GLU A 53 -2.38 -0.80 7.58
CA GLU A 53 -3.25 -0.13 8.53
C GLU A 53 -3.37 1.33 8.14
N SER A 54 -4.42 1.97 8.62
CA SER A 54 -4.71 3.34 8.25
C SER A 54 -4.86 4.22 9.48
N LEU A 55 -4.53 5.49 9.31
CA LEU A 55 -4.72 6.50 10.34
C LEU A 55 -5.44 7.68 9.70
N ARG A 56 -6.58 8.04 10.26
CA ARG A 56 -7.36 9.17 9.77
C ARG A 56 -6.84 10.46 10.38
N GLY A 57 -7.08 11.54 9.65
CA GLY A 57 -6.81 12.88 10.15
C GLY A 57 -5.52 13.45 9.62
N LYS A 58 -5.15 14.59 10.21
CA LYS A 58 -3.97 15.32 9.80
C LYS A 58 -2.72 14.53 10.17
N GLY A 59 -1.84 14.36 9.21
CA GLY A 59 -0.64 13.56 9.40
C GLY A 59 -0.87 12.06 9.26
N GLY A 60 -2.09 11.64 8.91
CA GLY A 60 -2.40 10.23 8.73
C GLY A 60 -2.06 9.71 7.36
N GLY A 61 -2.48 8.49 7.11
CA GLY A 61 -2.24 7.82 5.84
C GLY A 61 -2.26 6.32 6.02
N TYR A 62 -1.34 5.65 5.34
CA TYR A 62 -1.26 4.18 5.39
C TYR A 62 0.15 3.75 5.69
N ARG A 63 0.27 2.56 6.28
CA ARG A 63 1.57 1.93 6.47
C ARG A 63 1.37 0.42 6.53
N LEU A 64 2.43 -0.32 6.28
CA LEU A 64 2.39 -1.77 6.38
C LEU A 64 2.22 -2.20 7.84
N THR A 65 1.45 -3.25 8.06
CA THR A 65 1.26 -3.81 9.41
C THR A 65 2.46 -4.62 9.87
N ARG A 66 3.29 -5.06 8.92
CA ARG A 66 4.49 -5.85 9.19
C ARG A 66 5.64 -5.31 8.38
N LYS A 67 6.85 -5.65 8.83
CA LYS A 67 8.03 -5.35 8.02
C LYS A 67 8.02 -6.22 6.76
N PRO A 68 8.60 -5.73 5.66
CA PRO A 68 8.59 -6.49 4.41
C PRO A 68 9.14 -7.91 4.54
N GLU A 69 10.15 -8.11 5.35
CA GLU A 69 10.73 -9.43 5.55
C GLU A 69 9.83 -10.40 6.30
N ASP A 70 8.75 -9.91 6.88
CA ASP A 70 7.78 -10.77 7.57
C ASP A 70 6.77 -11.37 6.61
N TYR A 71 6.76 -10.92 5.35
CA TYR A 71 5.87 -11.47 4.33
C TYR A 71 6.59 -12.57 3.59
N THR A 72 5.99 -13.75 3.55
CA THR A 72 6.59 -14.91 2.92
C THR A 72 5.87 -15.21 1.61
N LEU A 73 6.64 -15.24 0.51
CA LEU A 73 6.09 -15.60 -0.79
C LEU A 73 5.75 -17.07 -0.82
N GLY A 74 4.58 -17.38 -1.34
CA GLY A 74 4.17 -18.75 -1.50
C GLY A 74 3.48 -19.38 -0.31
N GLU A 75 3.24 -18.61 0.71
CA GLU A 75 2.48 -19.09 1.84
C GLU A 75 1.02 -18.70 1.76
#